data_7bf306f4ae74a36c5a8b41e3adee925b
#
_entry.id   7bf306f4ae74a36c5a8b41e3adee925b
#
_cell.length_a   1.000
_cell.length_b   1.000
_cell.length_c   1.000
_cell.angle_alpha   90.00
_cell.angle_beta   90.00
_cell.angle_gamma   90.00
#
_symmetry.space_group_name_H-M   'P 1'
#
loop_
_entity.id
_entity.type
_entity.pdbx_description
1 polymer ?
#
loop_
_entity_poly.entity_id
_entity_poly.type
_entity_poly.pdbx_seq_one_letter_code
_entity_poly.pdbx_strand_id
1 'polypeptide(L)'
;MTRTRPAPSSTAAARRRHVLLFPLPYQGHITPMFRLAGILHARGFAVTVFHTQFNAPDTSRHPEYRFVAVPDGLSGPAPVAVNDVVARILALNGACEAAFRERLKGVLEEYSGEDDVACCLIADVHMLSMVEVAKQLGVPKLTLRTGNAACFTVFLAYPMLCEKGYLPVQGMSLDPV
;
A
#
# COMPACT_ATOMS: atom_id res chain seq x y z
N MET A 1 -36.39 36.46 37.01
CA MET A 1 -35.51 36.67 35.83
C MET A 1 -34.71 35.37 35.60
N THR A 2 -35.24 34.52 34.73
CA THR A 2 -34.69 33.19 34.45
C THR A 2 -33.73 33.34 33.28
N ARG A 3 -32.45 33.11 33.53
CA ARG A 3 -31.37 33.21 32.53
C ARG A 3 -31.36 31.92 31.71
N THR A 4 -31.91 31.96 30.51
CA THR A 4 -31.87 30.87 29.53
C THR A 4 -30.41 30.73 29.02
N ARG A 5 -29.81 29.58 29.32
CA ARG A 5 -28.47 29.20 28.81
C ARG A 5 -28.61 28.87 27.31
N PRO A 6 -27.84 29.48 26.40
CA PRO A 6 -27.87 29.10 24.99
C PRO A 6 -27.39 27.66 24.82
N ALA A 7 -28.09 26.90 24.00
CA ALA A 7 -27.69 25.57 23.60
C ALA A 7 -26.32 25.62 22.84
N PRO A 8 -25.47 24.61 22.98
CA PRO A 8 -24.24 24.57 22.20
C PRO A 8 -24.59 24.35 20.74
N SER A 9 -24.34 25.37 19.94
CA SER A 9 -24.46 25.34 18.49
C SER A 9 -23.33 24.54 17.88
N SER A 10 -23.69 23.79 16.84
CA SER A 10 -22.80 23.22 15.81
C SER A 10 -21.87 22.11 16.28
N THR A 11 -22.35 20.88 16.15
CA THR A 11 -21.48 19.73 15.86
C THR A 11 -20.72 20.05 14.56
N ALA A 12 -19.46 20.49 14.70
CA ALA A 12 -18.52 20.48 13.58
C ALA A 12 -18.52 19.04 13.04
N ALA A 13 -18.95 18.85 11.81
CA ALA A 13 -18.95 17.56 11.16
C ALA A 13 -17.51 16.99 11.29
N ALA A 14 -17.37 15.83 11.90
CA ALA A 14 -16.07 15.24 12.10
C ALA A 14 -15.44 15.00 10.73
N ARG A 15 -14.24 15.57 10.49
CA ARG A 15 -13.51 15.41 9.23
C ARG A 15 -13.40 13.94 8.87
N ARG A 16 -13.73 13.60 7.64
CA ARG A 16 -13.61 12.23 7.14
C ARG A 16 -12.12 11.87 6.98
N ARG A 17 -11.71 10.82 7.68
CA ARG A 17 -10.33 10.35 7.66
C ARG A 17 -10.15 9.31 6.56
N HIS A 18 -9.26 9.56 5.61
CA HIS A 18 -8.95 8.68 4.50
C HIS A 18 -7.68 7.89 4.76
N VAL A 19 -7.73 6.59 4.53
CA VAL A 19 -6.54 5.73 4.46
C VAL A 19 -6.33 5.30 3.02
N LEU A 20 -5.09 5.41 2.58
CA LEU A 20 -4.65 5.09 1.22
C LEU A 20 -3.94 3.74 1.26
N LEU A 21 -4.32 2.80 0.40
CA LEU A 21 -3.76 1.44 0.37
C LEU A 21 -3.12 1.17 -0.99
N PHE A 22 -1.99 0.47 -1.02
CA PHE A 22 -1.37 0.01 -2.26
C PHE A 22 -0.82 -1.42 -2.09
N PRO A 23 -1.60 -2.46 -2.41
CA PRO A 23 -1.14 -3.84 -2.38
C PRO A 23 -0.18 -4.16 -3.52
N LEU A 24 0.75 -5.08 -3.31
CA LEU A 24 1.42 -5.77 -4.41
C LEU A 24 0.38 -6.61 -5.19
N PRO A 25 0.39 -6.64 -6.55
CA PRO A 25 -0.69 -7.23 -7.35
C PRO A 25 -0.62 -8.77 -7.43
N TYR A 26 -0.55 -9.43 -6.28
CA TYR A 26 -0.65 -10.88 -6.13
C TYR A 26 -1.64 -11.23 -5.03
N GLN A 27 -2.40 -12.31 -5.18
CA GLN A 27 -3.49 -12.67 -4.26
C GLN A 27 -3.04 -12.80 -2.80
N GLY A 28 -1.83 -13.32 -2.56
CA GLY A 28 -1.25 -13.41 -1.22
C GLY A 28 -0.98 -12.06 -0.55
N HIS A 29 -1.00 -10.97 -1.31
CA HIS A 29 -0.79 -9.59 -0.85
C HIS A 29 -2.09 -8.78 -0.89
N ILE A 30 -2.90 -8.96 -1.93
CA ILE A 30 -4.20 -8.28 -2.08
C ILE A 30 -5.15 -8.71 -0.95
N THR A 31 -5.29 -10.00 -0.69
CA THR A 31 -6.25 -10.51 0.30
C THR A 31 -5.99 -9.98 1.72
N PRO A 32 -4.77 -10.04 2.28
CA PRO A 32 -4.51 -9.46 3.61
C PRO A 32 -4.71 -7.94 3.64
N MET A 33 -4.32 -7.22 2.59
CA MET A 33 -4.53 -5.77 2.49
C MET A 33 -6.02 -5.42 2.53
N PHE A 34 -6.86 -6.18 1.82
CA PHE A 34 -8.31 -5.95 1.80
C PHE A 34 -8.98 -6.35 3.12
N ARG A 35 -8.46 -7.34 3.84
CA ARG A 35 -8.88 -7.62 5.23
C ARG A 35 -8.59 -6.43 6.15
N LEU A 36 -7.41 -5.83 6.03
CA LEU A 36 -7.07 -4.61 6.75
C LEU A 36 -8.00 -3.46 6.35
N ALA A 37 -8.26 -3.28 5.05
CA ALA A 37 -9.20 -2.29 4.52
C ALA A 37 -10.58 -2.41 5.18
N GLY A 38 -11.13 -3.63 5.27
CA GLY A 38 -12.42 -3.88 5.92
C GLY A 38 -12.43 -3.51 7.40
N ILE A 39 -11.35 -3.80 8.14
CA ILE A 39 -11.21 -3.42 9.54
C ILE A 39 -11.18 -1.89 9.70
N LEU A 40 -10.44 -1.18 8.84
CA LEU A 40 -10.34 0.27 8.88
C LEU A 40 -11.67 0.94 8.48
N HIS A 41 -12.32 0.43 7.43
CA HIS A 41 -13.63 0.91 7.00
C HIS A 41 -14.69 0.74 8.12
N ALA A 42 -14.72 -0.42 8.77
CA ALA A 42 -15.60 -0.67 9.91
C ALA A 42 -15.33 0.27 11.12
N ARG A 43 -14.15 0.88 11.17
CA ARG A 43 -13.78 1.90 12.17
C ARG A 43 -14.03 3.34 11.70
N GLY A 44 -14.71 3.53 10.58
CA GLY A 44 -15.12 4.83 10.07
C GLY A 44 -14.06 5.54 9.23
N PHE A 45 -13.02 4.83 8.76
CA PHE A 45 -12.12 5.38 7.76
C PHE A 45 -12.73 5.23 6.35
N ALA A 46 -12.61 6.25 5.52
CA ALA A 46 -12.80 6.09 4.09
C ALA A 46 -11.55 5.44 3.49
N VAL A 47 -11.75 4.45 2.62
CA VAL A 47 -10.65 3.66 2.05
C VAL A 47 -10.49 3.99 0.57
N THR A 48 -9.27 4.38 0.18
CA THR A 48 -8.85 4.51 -1.22
C THR A 48 -7.79 3.48 -1.53
N VAL A 49 -8.01 2.66 -2.55
CA VAL A 49 -7.09 1.60 -2.97
C VAL A 49 -6.47 1.99 -4.30
N PHE A 50 -5.17 2.25 -4.30
CA PHE A 50 -4.37 2.30 -5.53
C PHE A 50 -4.08 0.88 -5.98
N HIS A 51 -4.16 0.62 -7.27
CA HIS A 51 -3.87 -0.69 -7.83
C HIS A 51 -3.22 -0.57 -9.21
N THR A 52 -2.42 -1.54 -9.57
CA THR A 52 -1.85 -1.68 -10.91
C THR A 52 -2.90 -2.19 -11.90
N GLN A 53 -2.63 -2.04 -13.19
CA GLN A 53 -3.45 -2.67 -14.24
C GLN A 53 -3.17 -4.18 -14.31
N PHE A 54 -1.91 -4.57 -14.10
CA PHE A 54 -1.53 -5.97 -13.96
C PHE A 54 -2.18 -6.57 -12.71
N ASN A 55 -2.90 -7.68 -12.88
CA ASN A 55 -3.65 -8.37 -11.81
C ASN A 55 -4.54 -7.42 -10.98
N ALA A 56 -5.21 -6.49 -11.64
CA ALA A 56 -6.13 -5.57 -10.99
C ALA A 56 -7.18 -6.33 -10.14
N PRO A 57 -7.48 -5.84 -8.94
CA PRO A 57 -8.52 -6.45 -8.11
C PRO A 57 -9.90 -6.27 -8.75
N ASP A 58 -10.81 -7.19 -8.45
CA ASP A 58 -12.22 -7.03 -8.81
C ASP A 58 -12.87 -5.95 -7.93
N THR A 59 -12.97 -4.76 -8.48
CA THR A 59 -13.49 -3.58 -7.76
C THR A 59 -14.98 -3.69 -7.44
N SER A 60 -15.73 -4.49 -8.19
CA SER A 60 -17.16 -4.69 -7.99
C SER A 60 -17.50 -5.36 -6.67
N ARG A 61 -16.56 -6.10 -6.08
CA ARG A 61 -16.71 -6.79 -4.80
C ARG A 61 -16.58 -5.88 -3.58
N HIS A 62 -16.12 -4.64 -3.80
CA HIS A 62 -15.87 -3.65 -2.75
C HIS A 62 -16.37 -2.26 -3.16
N PRO A 63 -17.69 -2.10 -3.41
CA PRO A 63 -18.25 -0.83 -3.85
C PRO A 63 -18.13 0.29 -2.81
N GLU A 64 -17.83 -0.06 -1.56
CA GLU A 64 -17.57 0.86 -0.45
C GLU A 64 -16.19 1.52 -0.49
N TYR A 65 -15.24 1.04 -1.34
CA TYR A 65 -13.91 1.60 -1.47
C TYR A 65 -13.80 2.41 -2.76
N ARG A 66 -12.98 3.46 -2.71
CA ARG A 66 -12.54 4.15 -3.91
C ARG A 66 -11.33 3.43 -4.49
N PHE A 67 -11.36 3.17 -5.81
CA PHE A 67 -10.25 2.57 -6.52
C PHE A 67 -9.59 3.58 -7.45
N VAL A 68 -8.27 3.59 -7.47
CA VAL A 68 -7.45 4.46 -8.32
C VAL A 68 -6.45 3.60 -9.09
N ALA A 69 -6.67 3.46 -10.38
CA ALA A 69 -5.76 2.71 -11.25
C ALA A 69 -4.45 3.48 -11.47
N VAL A 70 -3.33 2.79 -11.29
CA VAL A 70 -1.98 3.28 -11.56
C VAL A 70 -1.46 2.54 -12.80
N PRO A 71 -1.21 3.24 -13.91
CA PRO A 71 -0.58 2.64 -15.08
C PRO A 71 0.78 2.01 -14.73
N ASP A 72 0.98 0.77 -15.12
CA ASP A 72 2.18 -0.01 -14.81
C ASP A 72 3.03 -0.36 -16.04
N GLY A 73 2.57 0.00 -17.23
CA GLY A 73 3.27 -0.28 -18.49
C GLY A 73 3.47 -1.77 -18.81
N LEU A 74 2.93 -2.66 -17.99
CA LEU A 74 3.11 -4.12 -18.10
C LEU A 74 1.93 -4.83 -18.75
N SER A 75 0.92 -4.07 -19.20
CA SER A 75 -0.32 -4.59 -19.83
C SER A 75 -0.14 -4.97 -21.29
N GLY A 76 1.08 -5.36 -21.71
CA GLY A 76 1.43 -5.84 -23.06
C GLY A 76 2.01 -7.26 -23.01
N PRO A 77 2.30 -7.91 -24.17
CA PRO A 77 3.00 -9.18 -24.21
C PRO A 77 4.36 -9.02 -23.51
N ALA A 78 4.47 -9.66 -22.36
CA ALA A 78 5.50 -9.38 -21.35
C ALA A 78 6.92 -9.69 -21.85
N PRO A 79 7.87 -8.75 -21.69
CA PRO A 79 9.29 -9.03 -21.93
C PRO A 79 10.01 -9.62 -20.70
N VAL A 80 9.36 -9.76 -19.55
CA VAL A 80 9.99 -10.34 -18.35
C VAL A 80 9.67 -11.83 -18.27
N ALA A 81 10.70 -12.66 -18.20
CA ALA A 81 10.58 -14.11 -18.01
C ALA A 81 9.58 -14.40 -16.89
N VAL A 82 8.56 -15.20 -17.18
CA VAL A 82 7.38 -15.43 -16.33
C VAL A 82 7.75 -15.95 -14.93
N ASN A 83 8.97 -16.45 -14.75
CA ASN A 83 9.43 -17.17 -13.56
C ASN A 83 10.21 -16.30 -12.57
N ASP A 84 10.62 -15.05 -12.93
CA ASP A 84 11.35 -14.19 -12.01
C ASP A 84 10.42 -13.16 -11.33
N VAL A 85 9.91 -13.56 -10.16
CA VAL A 85 9.03 -12.71 -9.34
C VAL A 85 9.76 -11.46 -8.86
N VAL A 86 11.05 -11.56 -8.55
CA VAL A 86 11.86 -10.43 -8.04
C VAL A 86 12.04 -9.41 -9.14
N ALA A 87 12.44 -9.82 -10.34
CA ALA A 87 12.58 -8.93 -11.49
C ALA A 87 11.25 -8.23 -11.82
N ARG A 88 10.13 -8.96 -11.69
CA ARG A 88 8.80 -8.37 -11.91
C ARG A 88 8.43 -7.33 -10.85
N ILE A 89 8.73 -7.59 -9.57
CA ILE A 89 8.51 -6.61 -8.49
C ILE A 89 9.35 -5.34 -8.74
N LEU A 90 10.61 -5.49 -9.14
CA LEU A 90 11.48 -4.35 -9.47
C LEU A 90 10.95 -3.57 -10.67
N ALA A 91 10.51 -4.25 -11.72
CA ALA A 91 9.91 -3.63 -12.90
C ALA A 91 8.63 -2.86 -12.54
N LEU A 92 7.75 -3.44 -11.71
CA LEU A 92 6.54 -2.76 -11.21
C LEU A 92 6.88 -1.48 -10.44
N ASN A 93 7.86 -1.53 -9.53
CA ASN A 93 8.29 -0.36 -8.79
C ASN A 93 8.75 0.77 -9.70
N GLY A 94 9.60 0.46 -10.71
CA GLY A 94 10.08 1.46 -11.65
C GLY A 94 8.97 2.02 -12.54
N ALA A 95 8.13 1.15 -13.09
CA ALA A 95 7.08 1.54 -14.03
C ALA A 95 5.95 2.34 -13.39
N CYS A 96 5.60 2.02 -12.13
CA CYS A 96 4.49 2.68 -11.43
C CYS A 96 4.86 4.02 -10.78
N GLU A 97 6.15 4.31 -10.54
CA GLU A 97 6.57 5.43 -9.69
C GLU A 97 5.99 6.78 -10.14
N ALA A 98 6.23 7.15 -11.39
CA ALA A 98 5.79 8.45 -11.92
C ALA A 98 4.26 8.54 -11.95
N ALA A 99 3.60 7.50 -12.44
CA ALA A 99 2.14 7.45 -12.51
C ALA A 99 1.50 7.49 -11.12
N PHE A 100 2.04 6.76 -10.16
CA PHE A 100 1.57 6.80 -8.78
C PHE A 100 1.74 8.19 -8.17
N ARG A 101 2.88 8.85 -8.39
CA ARG A 101 3.13 10.22 -7.92
C ARG A 101 2.03 11.18 -8.36
N GLU A 102 1.68 11.15 -9.63
CA GLU A 102 0.62 12.02 -10.17
C GLU A 102 -0.76 11.64 -9.61
N ARG A 103 -1.07 10.36 -9.52
CA ARG A 103 -2.34 9.91 -8.93
C ARG A 103 -2.46 10.27 -7.45
N LEU A 104 -1.37 10.11 -6.70
CA LEU A 104 -1.35 10.45 -5.27
C LEU A 104 -1.53 11.95 -5.07
N LYS A 105 -0.84 12.81 -5.85
CA LYS A 105 -1.04 14.27 -5.79
C LYS A 105 -2.50 14.64 -6.02
N GLY A 106 -3.12 14.12 -7.08
CA GLY A 106 -4.54 14.40 -7.37
C GLY A 106 -5.47 13.98 -6.22
N VAL A 107 -5.23 12.81 -5.61
CA VAL A 107 -6.01 12.36 -4.45
C VAL A 107 -5.77 13.26 -3.22
N LEU A 108 -4.54 13.71 -2.98
CA LEU A 108 -4.24 14.61 -1.88
C LEU A 108 -4.86 16.00 -2.06
N GLU A 109 -4.88 16.51 -3.28
CA GLU A 109 -5.55 17.78 -3.62
C GLU A 109 -7.06 17.69 -3.35
N GLU A 110 -7.72 16.59 -3.75
CA GLU A 110 -9.13 16.35 -3.45
C GLU A 110 -9.41 16.27 -1.93
N TYR A 111 -8.46 15.74 -1.14
CA TYR A 111 -8.59 15.58 0.31
C TYR A 111 -8.00 16.76 1.12
N SER A 112 -7.62 17.85 0.45
CA SER A 112 -7.12 19.06 1.12
C SER A 112 -8.24 19.97 1.64
N GLY A 113 -9.50 19.64 1.37
CA GLY A 113 -10.68 20.40 1.83
C GLY A 113 -10.89 20.36 3.34
N GLU A 114 -11.87 21.15 3.82
CA GLU A 114 -12.18 21.24 5.26
C GLU A 114 -12.75 19.93 5.82
N ASP A 115 -13.43 19.14 4.98
CA ASP A 115 -14.19 17.95 5.38
C ASP A 115 -13.39 16.63 5.31
N ASP A 116 -12.30 16.60 4.57
CA ASP A 116 -11.51 15.39 4.30
C ASP A 116 -10.04 15.55 4.70
N VAL A 117 -9.42 14.46 5.13
CA VAL A 117 -7.98 14.41 5.43
C VAL A 117 -7.37 13.05 5.11
N ALA A 118 -6.30 13.04 4.31
CA ALA A 118 -5.50 11.83 4.12
C ALA A 118 -4.66 11.56 5.37
N CYS A 119 -4.90 10.43 6.05
CA CYS A 119 -4.20 10.06 7.29
C CYS A 119 -2.84 9.44 7.01
N CYS A 120 -2.78 8.43 6.14
CA CYS A 120 -1.54 7.76 5.77
C CYS A 120 -1.71 6.90 4.51
N LEU A 121 -0.57 6.56 3.89
CA LEU A 121 -0.46 5.47 2.91
C LEU A 121 -0.03 4.19 3.64
N ILE A 122 -0.72 3.09 3.39
CA ILE A 122 -0.30 1.73 3.78
C ILE A 122 0.02 0.98 2.49
N ALA A 123 1.30 0.82 2.19
CA ALA A 123 1.77 0.10 1.01
C ALA A 123 2.27 -1.30 1.38
N ASP A 124 2.20 -2.24 0.44
CA ASP A 124 2.90 -3.51 0.59
C ASP A 124 4.41 -3.27 0.73
N VAL A 125 5.08 -4.06 1.55
CA VAL A 125 6.52 -3.92 1.84
C VAL A 125 7.40 -3.99 0.59
N HIS A 126 6.93 -4.61 -0.48
CA HIS A 126 7.66 -4.72 -1.75
C HIS A 126 7.40 -3.55 -2.71
N MET A 127 6.47 -2.64 -2.40
CA MET A 127 6.17 -1.45 -3.20
C MET A 127 7.02 -0.25 -2.73
N LEU A 128 8.35 -0.41 -2.78
CA LEU A 128 9.32 0.52 -2.18
C LEU A 128 9.28 1.92 -2.80
N SER A 129 9.16 2.01 -4.13
CA SER A 129 9.07 3.31 -4.82
C SER A 129 7.82 4.09 -4.41
N MET A 130 6.71 3.40 -4.13
CA MET A 130 5.47 4.04 -3.67
C MET A 130 5.63 4.62 -2.27
N VAL A 131 6.34 3.90 -1.40
CA VAL A 131 6.68 4.37 -0.05
C VAL A 131 7.58 5.61 -0.09
N GLU A 132 8.55 5.64 -1.01
CA GLU A 132 9.44 6.79 -1.19
C GLU A 132 8.69 8.00 -1.80
N VAL A 133 7.81 7.78 -2.76
CA VAL A 133 6.94 8.84 -3.31
C VAL A 133 6.08 9.46 -2.21
N ALA A 134 5.45 8.65 -1.35
CA ALA A 134 4.66 9.17 -0.22
C ALA A 134 5.50 10.02 0.73
N LYS A 135 6.73 9.57 1.03
CA LYS A 135 7.68 10.33 1.85
C LYS A 135 8.00 11.69 1.24
N GLN A 136 8.30 11.74 -0.05
CA GLN A 136 8.63 12.98 -0.76
C GLN A 136 7.44 13.96 -0.80
N LEU A 137 6.22 13.45 -0.78
CA LEU A 137 4.99 14.25 -0.73
C LEU A 137 4.52 14.57 0.70
N GLY A 138 5.31 14.21 1.73
CA GLY A 138 4.97 14.48 3.13
C GLY A 138 3.82 13.64 3.69
N VAL A 139 3.42 12.55 3.01
CA VAL A 139 2.34 11.67 3.45
C VAL A 139 2.88 10.67 4.48
N PRO A 140 2.28 10.59 5.69
CA PRO A 140 2.59 9.54 6.64
C PRO A 140 2.43 8.16 5.99
N LYS A 141 3.36 7.24 6.25
CA LYS A 141 3.39 5.96 5.59
C LYS A 141 3.63 4.80 6.54
N LEU A 142 3.01 3.68 6.23
CA LEU A 142 3.20 2.38 6.86
C LEU A 142 3.44 1.34 5.78
N THR A 143 4.14 0.26 6.13
CA THR A 143 4.29 -0.89 5.24
C THR A 143 3.60 -2.11 5.84
N LEU A 144 2.82 -2.81 5.01
CA LEU A 144 2.22 -4.08 5.36
C LEU A 144 3.10 -5.22 4.84
N ARG A 145 3.56 -6.08 5.75
CA ARG A 145 4.22 -7.33 5.40
C ARG A 145 3.24 -8.49 5.53
N THR A 146 2.99 -9.18 4.43
CA THR A 146 1.99 -10.25 4.37
C THR A 146 2.56 -11.64 4.71
N GLY A 147 3.88 -11.78 4.78
CA GLY A 147 4.55 -13.00 5.22
C GLY A 147 4.39 -13.26 6.72
N ASN A 148 4.59 -14.50 7.15
CA ASN A 148 4.47 -14.83 8.56
C ASN A 148 5.62 -14.24 9.41
N ALA A 149 5.36 -14.02 10.71
CA ALA A 149 6.32 -13.39 11.62
C ALA A 149 7.60 -14.23 11.80
N ALA A 150 7.53 -15.56 11.74
CA ALA A 150 8.72 -16.41 11.85
C ALA A 150 9.66 -16.22 10.66
N CYS A 151 9.15 -16.13 9.43
CA CYS A 151 9.95 -15.76 8.26
C CYS A 151 10.59 -14.37 8.45
N PHE A 152 9.87 -13.43 9.02
CA PHE A 152 10.40 -12.09 9.25
C PHE A 152 11.58 -12.09 10.24
N THR A 153 11.53 -12.91 11.29
CA THR A 153 12.66 -13.03 12.23
C THR A 153 13.92 -13.60 11.56
N VAL A 154 13.77 -14.51 10.58
CA VAL A 154 14.91 -15.00 9.79
C VAL A 154 15.50 -13.87 8.94
N PHE A 155 14.69 -13.03 8.30
CA PHE A 155 15.20 -11.87 7.57
C PHE A 155 15.96 -10.89 8.47
N LEU A 156 15.47 -10.63 9.69
CA LEU A 156 16.17 -9.78 10.66
C LEU A 156 17.50 -10.40 11.13
N ALA A 157 17.57 -11.72 11.22
CA ALA A 157 18.78 -12.45 11.61
C ALA A 157 19.78 -12.64 10.45
N TYR A 158 19.38 -12.34 9.19
CA TYR A 158 20.21 -12.60 8.00
C TYR A 158 21.64 -12.03 8.09
N PRO A 159 21.84 -10.75 8.49
CA PRO A 159 23.20 -10.21 8.63
C PRO A 159 24.07 -11.03 9.60
N MET A 160 23.51 -11.38 10.76
CA MET A 160 24.20 -12.21 11.76
C MET A 160 24.49 -13.61 11.23
N LEU A 161 23.58 -14.22 10.48
CA LEU A 161 23.76 -15.54 9.88
C LEU A 161 24.90 -15.53 8.85
N CYS A 162 25.02 -14.47 8.05
CA CYS A 162 26.15 -14.27 7.12
C CYS A 162 27.46 -14.07 7.88
N GLU A 163 27.48 -13.21 8.90
CA GLU A 163 28.67 -12.93 9.71
C GLU A 163 29.24 -14.19 10.40
N LYS A 164 28.33 -15.05 10.89
CA LYS A 164 28.68 -16.32 11.51
C LYS A 164 28.99 -17.46 10.54
N GLY A 165 28.89 -17.21 9.22
CA GLY A 165 29.16 -18.19 8.18
C GLY A 165 28.08 -19.29 8.03
N TYR A 166 26.88 -19.08 8.58
CA TYR A 166 25.75 -19.98 8.35
C TYR A 166 25.11 -19.78 6.96
N LEU A 167 25.31 -18.62 6.35
CA LEU A 167 24.86 -18.29 5.00
C LEU A 167 26.01 -17.68 4.19
N PRO A 168 26.10 -17.97 2.87
CA PRO A 168 25.31 -19.00 2.16
C PRO A 168 25.61 -20.40 2.66
N VAL A 169 24.64 -21.32 2.55
CA VAL A 169 24.83 -22.72 2.96
C VAL A 169 25.91 -23.34 2.07
N GLN A 170 27.02 -23.77 2.69
CA GLN A 170 28.15 -24.35 1.98
C GLN A 170 27.73 -25.65 1.25
N GLY A 171 28.02 -25.74 -0.04
CA GLY A 171 27.72 -26.92 -0.85
C GLY A 171 26.36 -26.91 -1.59
N MET A 172 25.52 -25.89 -1.42
CA MET A 172 24.42 -25.65 -2.34
C MET A 172 24.91 -24.80 -3.53
N SER A 173 25.14 -25.44 -4.67
CA SER A 173 25.21 -24.74 -5.94
C SER A 173 23.83 -24.11 -6.20
N LEU A 174 23.75 -22.80 -6.26
CA LEU A 174 22.58 -22.11 -6.77
C LEU A 174 22.67 -22.15 -8.29
N ASP A 175 22.44 -23.32 -8.88
CA ASP A 175 22.22 -23.38 -10.32
C ASP A 175 20.95 -22.58 -10.63
N PRO A 176 21.01 -21.59 -11.51
CA PRO A 176 19.83 -20.85 -11.89
C PRO A 176 18.89 -21.80 -12.64
N VAL A 177 17.68 -22.02 -12.07
CA VAL A 177 16.59 -22.72 -12.70
C VAL A 177 15.95 -21.83 -13.78
#